data_d9c4fa3be1d158e3ecf3efbeb794b7ea
#
_entry.id   d9c4fa3be1d158e3ecf3efbeb794b7ea
#
_cell.length_a   1.000
_cell.length_b   1.000
_cell.length_c   1.000
_cell.angle_alpha   90.00
_cell.angle_beta   90.00
_cell.angle_gamma   90.00
#
_symmetry.space_group_name_H-M   'P 1'
#
loop_
_entity.id
_entity.type
_entity.pdbx_description
1 polymer ?
#
loop_
_entity_poly.entity_id
_entity_poly.type
_entity_poly.pdbx_seq_one_letter_code
_entity_poly.pdbx_strand_id
1 'polypeptide(L)'
;MRERDLIKLEFFQVLERLKTYTHSKATERFVDQIRPLTDRQLLEENIRLVEDFVHVYEEISLYKFDDVEDLIKKSSIKDYILSVEEALSLLKVLRLIKEVRKVIGEKVQTYKNLAHITKSLYLFSYLENAIESVIDPRGFVKDSASEELRDIRYKIRETEKEILKRLESVFSRPDADRVFSDKFVAYKNGRYVLPVKTTEVKKIVGVVHGTSSSGFTTYVEPQSVIELNNRLTVLRDEEEDEVKRILKRLSSLVGEQSQRLLEAFRTLIKVDYLYAVVKFSKEYEGKFPQIGDYVDLSGVRHPLLIFLKEDVVPIDIRIKDKRGLLLTGPNTGGKTVALKTLGLCSLLFQSGIPIPVEEATLPVFEKIFIDIGDEQSIEQSLSTFSSHMTNIADFIPLIDEKTLVLLDELGAGTDPVEGSALGIALLEYLKEKRAFVFATTHHTPIKVYALSSDYYIPASALFDKESLRPLYKIIYSLKCQ
;
A
#
# COMPACT_ATOMS: atom_id res chain seq x y z
N MET A 1 -14.28 8.56 -13.99
CA MET A 1 -13.28 8.24 -15.04
C MET A 1 -13.30 6.73 -15.31
N ARG A 2 -13.12 6.32 -16.59
CA ARG A 2 -13.17 4.89 -16.94
C ARG A 2 -11.85 4.21 -16.56
N GLU A 3 -11.89 2.99 -16.09
CA GLU A 3 -10.69 2.26 -15.66
C GLU A 3 -9.68 2.05 -16.79
N ARG A 4 -10.16 1.80 -18.01
CA ARG A 4 -9.31 1.69 -19.21
C ARG A 4 -8.47 2.95 -19.48
N ASP A 5 -9.02 4.15 -19.20
CA ASP A 5 -8.31 5.41 -19.42
C ASP A 5 -7.22 5.61 -18.35
N LEU A 6 -7.50 5.21 -17.10
CA LEU A 6 -6.50 5.19 -16.03
C LEU A 6 -5.34 4.23 -16.35
N ILE A 7 -5.63 3.07 -16.92
CA ILE A 7 -4.61 2.07 -17.34
C ILE A 7 -3.75 2.64 -18.47
N LYS A 8 -4.37 3.19 -19.52
CA LYS A 8 -3.67 3.78 -20.67
C LYS A 8 -2.78 4.96 -20.29
N LEU A 9 -3.20 5.73 -19.29
CA LEU A 9 -2.43 6.84 -18.72
C LEU A 9 -1.41 6.38 -17.65
N GLU A 10 -1.26 5.07 -17.43
CA GLU A 10 -0.29 4.50 -16.50
C GLU A 10 -0.48 4.95 -15.04
N PHE A 11 -1.70 5.36 -14.67
CA PHE A 11 -2.01 5.86 -13.33
C PHE A 11 -1.72 4.84 -12.24
N PHE A 12 -2.12 3.58 -12.46
CA PHE A 12 -1.87 2.50 -11.49
C PHE A 12 -0.39 2.19 -11.31
N GLN A 13 0.45 2.39 -12.34
CA GLN A 13 1.91 2.20 -12.21
C GLN A 13 2.51 3.24 -11.25
N VAL A 14 1.99 4.47 -11.25
CA VAL A 14 2.41 5.47 -10.26
C VAL A 14 1.96 5.07 -8.86
N LEU A 15 0.72 4.56 -8.70
CA LEU A 15 0.25 4.06 -7.41
C LEU A 15 1.09 2.88 -6.90
N GLU A 16 1.49 1.94 -7.77
CA GLU A 16 2.42 0.86 -7.39
C GLU A 16 3.75 1.41 -6.88
N ARG A 17 4.27 2.46 -7.52
CA ARG A 17 5.49 3.12 -7.05
C ARG A 17 5.26 3.79 -5.70
N LEU A 18 4.13 4.48 -5.51
CA LEU A 18 3.76 5.12 -4.26
C LEU A 18 3.71 4.14 -3.08
N LYS A 19 3.22 2.91 -3.30
CA LYS A 19 3.19 1.85 -2.26
C LYS A 19 4.56 1.54 -1.67
N THR A 20 5.65 1.73 -2.43
CA THR A 20 7.01 1.46 -1.90
C THR A 20 7.41 2.38 -0.76
N TYR A 21 6.68 3.47 -0.52
CA TYR A 21 6.89 4.44 0.56
C TYR A 21 5.96 4.22 1.76
N THR A 22 5.03 3.27 1.69
CA THR A 22 4.11 2.93 2.78
C THR A 22 4.75 1.96 3.77
N HIS A 23 4.21 1.92 4.99
CA HIS A 23 4.74 1.12 6.09
C HIS A 23 3.85 -0.07 6.46
N SER A 24 2.69 -0.24 5.80
CA SER A 24 1.79 -1.35 6.09
C SER A 24 1.03 -1.85 4.84
N LYS A 25 0.66 -3.14 4.87
CA LYS A 25 -0.21 -3.74 3.85
C LYS A 25 -1.62 -3.13 3.84
N ALA A 26 -2.08 -2.62 4.97
CA ALA A 26 -3.34 -1.90 5.05
C ALA A 26 -3.28 -0.58 4.26
N THR A 27 -2.15 0.14 4.33
CA THR A 27 -1.93 1.36 3.55
C THR A 27 -1.76 1.07 2.06
N GLU A 28 -1.07 -0.02 1.69
CA GLU A 28 -1.00 -0.45 0.28
C GLU A 28 -2.39 -0.67 -0.31
N ARG A 29 -3.29 -1.38 0.40
CA ARG A 29 -4.69 -1.56 -0.03
C ARG A 29 -5.47 -0.26 -0.09
N PHE A 30 -5.20 0.70 0.80
CA PHE A 30 -5.78 2.03 0.73
C PHE A 30 -5.34 2.77 -0.54
N VAL A 31 -4.05 2.70 -0.90
CA VAL A 31 -3.52 3.27 -2.16
C VAL A 31 -4.21 2.68 -3.39
N ASP A 32 -4.50 1.37 -3.41
CA ASP A 32 -5.23 0.71 -4.52
C ASP A 32 -6.63 1.30 -4.76
N GLN A 33 -7.23 1.89 -3.74
CA GLN A 33 -8.57 2.47 -3.79
C GLN A 33 -8.55 3.96 -4.19
N ILE A 34 -7.39 4.58 -4.30
CA ILE A 34 -7.26 5.99 -4.70
C ILE A 34 -7.81 6.19 -6.10
N ARG A 35 -8.66 7.18 -6.24
CA ARG A 35 -9.24 7.61 -7.53
C ARG A 35 -9.23 9.12 -7.62
N PRO A 36 -9.11 9.67 -8.83
CA PRO A 36 -9.14 11.11 -9.03
C PRO A 36 -10.48 11.72 -8.57
N LEU A 37 -10.41 12.77 -7.79
CA LEU A 37 -11.55 13.55 -7.31
C LEU A 37 -12.07 14.46 -8.42
N THR A 38 -13.38 14.55 -8.55
CA THR A 38 -14.07 15.45 -9.48
C THR A 38 -14.77 16.60 -8.77
N ASP A 39 -14.89 16.52 -7.45
CA ASP A 39 -15.38 17.60 -6.60
C ASP A 39 -14.22 18.54 -6.26
N ARG A 40 -14.37 19.80 -6.67
CA ARG A 40 -13.35 20.84 -6.45
C ARG A 40 -13.09 21.11 -4.97
N GLN A 41 -14.14 21.15 -4.15
CA GLN A 41 -14.00 21.46 -2.72
C GLN A 41 -13.25 20.35 -2.00
N LEU A 42 -13.61 19.09 -2.26
CA LEU A 42 -12.90 17.93 -1.69
C LEU A 42 -11.43 17.87 -2.14
N LEU A 43 -11.17 18.25 -3.39
CA LEU A 43 -9.80 18.31 -3.90
C LEU A 43 -9.00 19.41 -3.18
N GLU A 44 -9.56 20.62 -3.04
CA GLU A 44 -8.92 21.74 -2.33
C GLU A 44 -8.62 21.37 -0.85
N GLU A 45 -9.57 20.70 -0.18
CA GLU A 45 -9.37 20.22 1.19
C GLU A 45 -8.22 19.21 1.28
N ASN A 46 -8.16 18.29 0.32
CA ASN A 46 -7.10 17.28 0.27
C ASN A 46 -5.73 17.89 -0.03
N ILE A 47 -5.65 18.84 -0.95
CA ILE A 47 -4.42 19.59 -1.27
C ILE A 47 -3.90 20.30 -0.02
N ARG A 48 -4.75 21.08 0.65
CA ARG A 48 -4.37 21.81 1.88
C ARG A 48 -3.89 20.86 2.98
N LEU A 49 -4.49 19.67 3.08
CA LEU A 49 -4.08 18.67 4.04
C LEU A 49 -2.66 18.15 3.74
N VAL A 50 -2.35 17.87 2.46
CA VAL A 50 -1.00 17.43 2.05
C VAL A 50 0.01 18.56 2.25
N GLU A 51 -0.33 19.81 1.89
CA GLU A 51 0.52 20.99 2.08
C GLU A 51 0.87 21.20 3.57
N ASP A 52 -0.13 21.12 4.48
CA ASP A 52 0.14 21.19 5.91
C ASP A 52 1.00 20.01 6.40
N PHE A 53 0.76 18.80 5.85
CA PHE A 53 1.48 17.60 6.25
C PHE A 53 2.97 17.61 5.85
N VAL A 54 3.32 18.28 4.75
CA VAL A 54 4.72 18.49 4.31
C VAL A 54 5.58 19.13 5.43
N HIS A 55 5.00 19.94 6.28
CA HIS A 55 5.71 20.64 7.35
C HIS A 55 5.91 19.82 8.64
N VAL A 56 5.26 18.67 8.73
CA VAL A 56 5.29 17.83 9.95
C VAL A 56 5.84 16.43 9.71
N TYR A 57 5.85 15.94 8.47
CA TYR A 57 6.15 14.56 8.16
C TYR A 57 7.55 14.10 8.60
N GLU A 58 8.57 14.99 8.59
CA GLU A 58 9.94 14.66 9.02
C GLU A 58 10.06 14.41 10.52
N GLU A 59 9.16 14.98 11.32
CA GLU A 59 9.11 14.78 12.76
C GLU A 59 8.36 13.47 13.12
N ILE A 60 7.64 12.86 12.17
CA ILE A 60 6.89 11.62 12.38
C ILE A 60 7.79 10.42 12.05
N SER A 61 8.09 9.62 13.06
CA SER A 61 8.87 8.39 12.90
C SER A 61 7.94 7.20 12.62
N LEU A 62 7.59 6.98 11.35
CA LEU A 62 6.83 5.79 10.96
C LEU A 62 7.77 4.59 10.78
N TYR A 63 7.32 3.44 11.27
CA TYR A 63 7.97 2.13 11.10
C TYR A 63 6.94 1.10 10.64
N LYS A 64 7.40 -0.03 10.12
CA LYS A 64 6.50 -1.10 9.64
C LYS A 64 5.55 -1.56 10.73
N PHE A 65 4.26 -1.58 10.41
CA PHE A 65 3.18 -2.03 11.29
C PHE A 65 2.23 -2.98 10.58
N ASP A 66 1.64 -3.87 11.37
CA ASP A 66 0.76 -4.90 10.85
C ASP A 66 -0.65 -4.36 10.60
N ASP A 67 -1.38 -5.04 9.73
CA ASP A 67 -2.80 -4.80 9.56
C ASP A 67 -3.59 -5.46 10.69
N VAL A 68 -4.13 -4.63 11.55
CA VAL A 68 -4.89 -5.07 12.72
C VAL A 68 -6.41 -4.90 12.57
N GLU A 69 -6.90 -4.54 11.37
CA GLU A 69 -8.33 -4.27 11.16
C GLU A 69 -9.20 -5.49 11.45
N ASP A 70 -8.82 -6.66 10.92
CA ASP A 70 -9.57 -7.91 11.12
C ASP A 70 -9.50 -8.40 12.56
N LEU A 71 -8.35 -8.29 13.19
CA LEU A 71 -8.14 -8.58 14.60
C LEU A 71 -9.08 -7.76 15.48
N ILE A 72 -9.15 -6.42 15.25
CA ILE A 72 -10.03 -5.54 16.03
C ILE A 72 -11.51 -5.93 15.84
N LYS A 73 -11.92 -6.24 14.59
CA LYS A 73 -13.28 -6.70 14.29
C LYS A 73 -13.61 -8.03 14.97
N LYS A 74 -12.70 -9.00 14.89
CA LYS A 74 -12.86 -10.32 15.52
C LYS A 74 -12.94 -10.22 17.05
N SER A 75 -12.22 -9.30 17.66
CA SER A 75 -12.25 -9.09 19.12
C SER A 75 -13.61 -8.64 19.65
N SER A 76 -14.50 -8.12 18.78
CA SER A 76 -15.90 -7.84 19.12
C SER A 76 -16.81 -9.07 19.09
N ILE A 77 -16.32 -10.21 18.58
CA ILE A 77 -17.08 -11.46 18.53
C ILE A 77 -16.95 -12.15 19.88
N LYS A 78 -18.09 -12.61 20.41
CA LYS A 78 -18.12 -13.33 21.68
C LYS A 78 -17.19 -14.56 21.61
N ASP A 79 -16.46 -14.78 22.69
CA ASP A 79 -15.55 -15.92 22.85
C ASP A 79 -14.30 -15.95 21.91
N TYR A 80 -14.03 -14.86 21.19
CA TYR A 80 -12.77 -14.74 20.45
C TYR A 80 -11.60 -14.61 21.42
N ILE A 81 -10.52 -15.33 21.15
CA ILE A 81 -9.28 -15.31 21.93
C ILE A 81 -8.16 -14.80 21.03
N LEU A 82 -7.59 -13.64 21.38
CA LEU A 82 -6.41 -13.10 20.74
C LEU A 82 -5.21 -14.02 20.94
N SER A 83 -4.40 -14.21 19.91
CA SER A 83 -3.06 -14.78 20.09
C SER A 83 -2.10 -13.75 20.73
N VAL A 84 -0.98 -14.22 21.23
CA VAL A 84 0.06 -13.35 21.77
C VAL A 84 0.65 -12.44 20.68
N GLU A 85 0.85 -12.99 19.48
CA GLU A 85 1.36 -12.26 18.33
C GLU A 85 0.38 -11.14 17.90
N GLU A 86 -0.91 -11.45 17.85
CA GLU A 86 -1.95 -10.46 17.54
C GLU A 86 -1.96 -9.31 18.55
N ALA A 87 -1.85 -9.62 19.83
CA ALA A 87 -1.81 -8.61 20.88
C ALA A 87 -0.53 -7.74 20.80
N LEU A 88 0.63 -8.32 20.47
CA LEU A 88 1.86 -7.56 20.24
C LEU A 88 1.78 -6.67 19.00
N SER A 89 1.17 -7.15 17.91
CA SER A 89 0.92 -6.36 16.71
C SER A 89 0.01 -5.17 17.02
N LEU A 90 -1.06 -5.40 17.79
CA LEU A 90 -1.94 -4.31 18.25
C LEU A 90 -1.17 -3.31 19.12
N LEU A 91 -0.35 -3.77 20.07
CA LEU A 91 0.45 -2.88 20.93
C LEU A 91 1.37 -1.96 20.13
N LYS A 92 2.03 -2.48 19.09
CA LYS A 92 2.86 -1.67 18.19
C LYS A 92 2.03 -0.57 17.52
N VAL A 93 0.84 -0.89 17.03
CA VAL A 93 -0.08 0.08 16.40
C VAL A 93 -0.52 1.14 17.40
N LEU A 94 -0.90 0.75 18.63
CA LEU A 94 -1.30 1.70 19.67
C LEU A 94 -0.21 2.70 20.01
N ARG A 95 1.03 2.23 20.15
CA ARG A 95 2.19 3.08 20.40
C ARG A 95 2.45 4.05 19.25
N LEU A 96 2.34 3.55 18.00
CA LEU A 96 2.52 4.39 16.82
C LEU A 96 1.43 5.47 16.72
N ILE A 97 0.17 5.13 16.99
CA ILE A 97 -0.93 6.10 17.08
C ILE A 97 -0.62 7.20 18.11
N LYS A 98 -0.10 6.83 19.26
CA LYS A 98 0.26 7.75 20.35
C LYS A 98 1.38 8.71 19.92
N GLU A 99 2.44 8.19 19.29
CA GLU A 99 3.57 8.98 18.78
C GLU A 99 3.12 9.96 17.70
N VAL A 100 2.38 9.47 16.69
CA VAL A 100 1.83 10.29 15.60
C VAL A 100 0.90 11.37 16.14
N ARG A 101 -0.01 11.02 17.06
CA ARG A 101 -0.90 12.00 17.70
C ARG A 101 -0.14 13.10 18.44
N LYS A 102 0.93 12.74 19.13
CA LYS A 102 1.76 13.71 19.85
C LYS A 102 2.34 14.74 18.89
N VAL A 103 3.05 14.28 17.86
CA VAL A 103 3.70 15.15 16.87
C VAL A 103 2.70 16.05 16.17
N ILE A 104 1.63 15.47 15.60
CA ILE A 104 0.61 16.26 14.88
C ILE A 104 -0.10 17.20 15.83
N GLY A 105 -0.42 16.77 17.07
CA GLY A 105 -1.13 17.57 18.05
C GLY A 105 -0.39 18.84 18.47
N GLU A 106 0.93 18.81 18.55
CA GLU A 106 1.78 19.97 18.82
C GLU A 106 1.75 21.01 17.70
N LYS A 107 1.41 20.61 16.47
CA LYS A 107 1.44 21.44 15.25
C LYS A 107 0.06 21.95 14.80
N VAL A 108 -1.04 21.45 15.35
CA VAL A 108 -2.42 21.76 14.93
C VAL A 108 -2.74 23.27 15.00
N GLN A 109 -2.16 24.00 15.94
CA GLN A 109 -2.39 25.44 16.04
C GLN A 109 -1.85 26.20 14.82
N THR A 110 -0.74 25.72 14.26
CA THR A 110 -0.11 26.31 13.07
C THR A 110 -0.75 25.75 11.78
N TYR A 111 -0.95 24.43 11.72
CA TYR A 111 -1.43 23.70 10.56
C TYR A 111 -2.85 23.16 10.81
N LYS A 112 -3.83 24.02 10.61
CA LYS A 112 -5.22 23.77 11.03
C LYS A 112 -5.91 22.60 10.33
N ASN A 113 -5.50 22.27 9.10
CA ASN A 113 -6.08 21.16 8.34
C ASN A 113 -5.73 19.80 8.97
N LEU A 114 -4.70 19.72 9.83
CA LEU A 114 -4.34 18.52 10.59
C LEU A 114 -5.25 18.24 11.79
N ALA A 115 -6.13 19.19 12.18
CA ALA A 115 -6.97 19.06 13.38
C ALA A 115 -7.91 17.84 13.33
N HIS A 116 -8.41 17.51 12.14
CA HIS A 116 -9.28 16.36 11.98
C HIS A 116 -8.55 15.03 12.22
N ILE A 117 -7.30 14.91 11.77
CA ILE A 117 -6.46 13.75 12.05
C ILE A 117 -6.27 13.57 13.55
N THR A 118 -5.90 14.64 14.27
CA THR A 118 -5.64 14.56 15.71
C THR A 118 -6.88 14.14 16.50
N LYS A 119 -8.08 14.56 16.10
CA LYS A 119 -9.33 14.20 16.78
C LYS A 119 -9.65 12.71 16.70
N SER A 120 -9.33 12.07 15.58
CA SER A 120 -9.62 10.65 15.34
C SER A 120 -8.51 9.71 15.82
N LEU A 121 -7.34 10.22 16.19
CA LEU A 121 -6.26 9.43 16.81
C LEU A 121 -6.47 9.38 18.33
N TYR A 122 -7.34 8.51 18.80
CA TYR A 122 -7.59 8.32 20.26
C TYR A 122 -6.38 7.73 20.97
N LEU A 123 -6.24 8.05 22.29
CA LEU A 123 -5.24 7.44 23.15
C LEU A 123 -5.83 6.23 23.86
N PHE A 124 -5.13 5.11 23.83
CA PHE A 124 -5.55 3.83 24.39
C PHE A 124 -4.63 3.39 25.54
N SER A 125 -4.19 4.32 26.40
CA SER A 125 -3.20 4.02 27.44
C SER A 125 -3.63 2.91 28.38
N TYR A 126 -4.93 2.76 28.65
CA TYR A 126 -5.44 1.64 29.45
C TYR A 126 -5.22 0.29 28.76
N LEU A 127 -5.48 0.23 27.45
CA LEU A 127 -5.30 -0.98 26.66
C LEU A 127 -3.82 -1.32 26.45
N GLU A 128 -2.97 -0.29 26.20
CA GLU A 128 -1.52 -0.45 26.16
C GLU A 128 -1.01 -1.10 27.45
N ASN A 129 -1.37 -0.53 28.61
CA ASN A 129 -0.97 -1.05 29.92
C ASN A 129 -1.52 -2.46 30.18
N ALA A 130 -2.75 -2.74 29.75
CA ALA A 130 -3.35 -4.07 29.89
C ALA A 130 -2.54 -5.13 29.10
N ILE A 131 -2.20 -4.82 27.83
CA ILE A 131 -1.38 -5.73 27.01
C ILE A 131 0.00 -5.90 27.63
N GLU A 132 0.65 -4.80 28.00
CA GLU A 132 2.01 -4.82 28.59
C GLU A 132 2.07 -5.54 29.94
N SER A 133 1.03 -5.50 30.75
CA SER A 133 0.98 -6.23 32.02
C SER A 133 0.89 -7.73 31.81
N VAL A 134 0.28 -8.18 30.72
CA VAL A 134 -0.01 -9.58 30.41
C VAL A 134 1.08 -10.23 29.57
N ILE A 135 1.59 -9.51 28.56
CA ILE A 135 2.46 -10.10 27.53
C ILE A 135 3.89 -9.59 27.65
N ASP A 136 4.85 -10.50 27.57
CA ASP A 136 6.27 -10.19 27.46
C ASP A 136 6.64 -9.91 26.00
N PRO A 137 7.51 -8.90 25.71
CA PRO A 137 7.96 -8.62 24.34
C PRO A 137 8.57 -9.80 23.57
N ARG A 138 9.02 -10.84 24.29
CA ARG A 138 9.55 -12.07 23.70
C ARG A 138 8.48 -13.05 23.20
N GLY A 139 7.18 -12.72 23.35
CA GLY A 139 6.09 -13.49 22.79
C GLY A 139 5.51 -14.58 23.70
N PHE A 140 5.43 -14.33 25.00
CA PHE A 140 4.76 -15.23 25.94
C PHE A 140 3.96 -14.46 27.00
N VAL A 141 2.99 -15.12 27.62
CA VAL A 141 2.22 -14.58 28.73
C VAL A 141 3.07 -14.61 30.01
N LYS A 142 3.16 -13.46 30.67
CA LYS A 142 3.99 -13.29 31.89
C LYS A 142 3.43 -14.11 33.06
N ASP A 143 4.31 -14.62 33.94
CA ASP A 143 3.90 -15.24 35.19
C ASP A 143 3.04 -14.30 36.05
N SER A 144 3.32 -13.02 35.99
CA SER A 144 2.58 -11.97 36.71
C SER A 144 1.23 -11.59 36.09
N ALA A 145 0.82 -12.20 34.97
CA ALA A 145 -0.45 -11.88 34.29
C ALA A 145 -1.67 -12.23 35.15
N SER A 146 -1.56 -13.27 35.99
CA SER A 146 -2.52 -13.56 37.06
C SER A 146 -1.82 -14.24 38.24
N GLU A 147 -2.43 -14.18 39.44
CA GLU A 147 -1.93 -14.93 40.60
C GLU A 147 -2.02 -16.43 40.36
N GLU A 148 -3.13 -16.87 39.74
CA GLU A 148 -3.35 -18.28 39.42
C GLU A 148 -2.29 -18.84 38.46
N LEU A 149 -1.96 -18.12 37.37
CA LEU A 149 -0.91 -18.56 36.44
C LEU A 149 0.46 -18.66 37.13
N ARG A 150 0.77 -17.68 37.99
CA ARG A 150 2.03 -17.72 38.78
C ARG A 150 2.12 -18.94 39.66
N ASP A 151 1.03 -19.28 40.36
CA ASP A 151 0.97 -20.42 41.26
C ASP A 151 1.02 -21.75 40.51
N ILE A 152 0.34 -21.87 39.38
CA ILE A 152 0.39 -23.04 38.49
C ILE A 152 1.83 -23.26 38.01
N ARG A 153 2.48 -22.22 37.46
CA ARG A 153 3.87 -22.31 36.98
C ARG A 153 4.88 -22.58 38.07
N TYR A 154 4.63 -22.07 39.28
CA TYR A 154 5.46 -22.45 40.45
C TYR A 154 5.33 -23.95 40.74
N LYS A 155 4.11 -24.50 40.79
CA LYS A 155 3.87 -25.94 41.00
C LYS A 155 4.47 -26.80 39.89
N ILE A 156 4.41 -26.35 38.63
CA ILE A 156 5.07 -27.02 37.50
C ILE A 156 6.56 -27.13 37.76
N ARG A 157 7.26 -26.02 38.06
CA ARG A 157 8.69 -25.99 38.31
C ARG A 157 9.12 -26.89 39.49
N GLU A 158 8.36 -26.86 40.58
CA GLU A 158 8.64 -27.71 41.73
C GLU A 158 8.42 -29.20 41.41
N THR A 159 7.35 -29.52 40.65
CA THR A 159 7.09 -30.92 40.23
C THR A 159 8.18 -31.44 39.27
N GLU A 160 8.60 -30.60 38.29
CA GLU A 160 9.69 -30.95 37.39
C GLU A 160 11.01 -31.19 38.13
N LYS A 161 11.35 -30.32 39.08
CA LYS A 161 12.53 -30.47 39.94
C LYS A 161 12.50 -31.77 40.76
N GLU A 162 11.33 -32.13 41.29
CA GLU A 162 11.17 -33.38 42.03
C GLU A 162 11.30 -34.60 41.12
N ILE A 163 10.74 -34.58 39.92
CA ILE A 163 10.88 -35.62 38.90
C ILE A 163 12.37 -35.82 38.57
N LEU A 164 13.07 -34.75 38.21
CA LEU A 164 14.47 -34.79 37.84
C LEU A 164 15.33 -35.38 38.97
N LYS A 165 15.12 -34.90 40.21
CA LYS A 165 15.82 -35.40 41.38
C LYS A 165 15.61 -36.90 41.58
N ARG A 166 14.37 -37.40 41.43
CA ARG A 166 14.05 -38.83 41.55
C ARG A 166 14.70 -39.66 40.43
N LEU A 167 14.63 -39.17 39.17
CA LEU A 167 15.22 -39.87 38.03
C LEU A 167 16.75 -39.88 38.06
N GLU A 168 17.37 -38.78 38.45
CA GLU A 168 18.86 -38.72 38.62
C GLU A 168 19.34 -39.69 39.72
N SER A 169 18.57 -39.85 40.77
CA SER A 169 18.93 -40.83 41.83
C SER A 169 18.96 -42.28 41.33
N VAL A 170 18.19 -42.60 40.27
CA VAL A 170 18.19 -43.93 39.66
C VAL A 170 19.52 -44.24 38.96
N PHE A 171 20.25 -43.23 38.46
CA PHE A 171 21.58 -43.44 37.88
C PHE A 171 22.70 -43.72 38.89
N SER A 172 22.43 -43.53 40.17
CA SER A 172 23.40 -43.84 41.25
C SER A 172 23.45 -45.32 41.63
N ARG A 173 22.65 -46.18 41.02
CA ARG A 173 22.66 -47.64 41.27
C ARG A 173 23.93 -48.28 40.71
N PRO A 174 24.41 -49.34 41.33
CA PRO A 174 25.70 -49.99 40.97
C PRO A 174 25.74 -50.55 39.53
N ASP A 175 24.58 -50.92 38.97
CA ASP A 175 24.46 -51.52 37.64
C ASP A 175 24.01 -50.47 36.54
N ALA A 176 24.11 -49.17 36.85
CA ALA A 176 23.65 -48.13 35.98
C ALA A 176 24.23 -48.17 34.55
N ASP A 177 25.56 -48.36 34.42
CA ASP A 177 26.25 -48.43 33.13
C ASP A 177 25.83 -49.65 32.28
N ARG A 178 25.32 -50.70 32.92
CA ARG A 178 24.79 -51.88 32.24
C ARG A 178 23.34 -51.65 31.77
N VAL A 179 22.51 -50.97 32.59
CA VAL A 179 21.07 -50.86 32.39
C VAL A 179 20.71 -49.70 31.44
N PHE A 180 21.36 -48.54 31.59
CA PHE A 180 21.05 -47.37 30.81
C PHE A 180 21.89 -47.26 29.54
N SER A 181 21.28 -46.78 28.44
CA SER A 181 22.01 -46.48 27.22
C SER A 181 22.87 -45.23 27.42
N ASP A 182 22.32 -44.26 28.15
CA ASP A 182 22.93 -42.99 28.51
C ASP A 182 22.41 -42.53 29.88
N LYS A 183 23.23 -41.71 30.60
CA LYS A 183 22.85 -41.18 31.91
C LYS A 183 22.28 -39.77 31.84
N PHE A 184 21.17 -39.62 31.11
CA PHE A 184 20.40 -38.36 31.04
C PHE A 184 18.90 -38.64 31.16
N VAL A 185 18.17 -37.65 31.63
CA VAL A 185 16.71 -37.71 31.67
C VAL A 185 16.17 -37.23 30.33
N ALA A 186 15.41 -38.06 29.63
CA ALA A 186 14.78 -37.74 28.38
C ALA A 186 13.34 -37.25 28.60
N TYR A 187 12.83 -36.41 27.67
CA TYR A 187 11.44 -36.00 27.65
C TYR A 187 10.80 -36.56 26.40
N LYS A 188 9.78 -37.39 26.55
CA LYS A 188 9.12 -38.09 25.46
C LYS A 188 7.61 -38.22 25.70
N ASN A 189 6.81 -37.87 24.65
CA ASN A 189 5.34 -37.92 24.72
C ASN A 189 4.76 -37.19 25.94
N GLY A 190 5.33 -36.01 26.29
CA GLY A 190 4.85 -35.22 27.41
C GLY A 190 5.33 -35.70 28.79
N ARG A 191 6.25 -36.66 28.85
CA ARG A 191 6.71 -37.31 30.11
C ARG A 191 8.23 -37.34 30.24
N TYR A 192 8.71 -37.24 31.44
CA TYR A 192 10.12 -37.48 31.80
C TYR A 192 10.36 -38.97 31.91
N VAL A 193 11.35 -39.49 31.17
CA VAL A 193 11.65 -40.91 31.00
C VAL A 193 13.17 -41.17 31.07
N LEU A 194 13.56 -42.43 31.31
CA LEU A 194 14.95 -42.86 31.27
C LEU A 194 15.24 -43.68 30.00
N PRO A 195 16.40 -43.46 29.33
CA PRO A 195 16.84 -44.24 28.19
C PRO A 195 17.49 -45.56 28.67
N VAL A 196 16.76 -46.67 28.63
CA VAL A 196 17.16 -48.00 29.08
C VAL A 196 17.56 -48.83 27.86
N LYS A 197 18.63 -49.62 27.98
CA LYS A 197 18.99 -50.60 26.94
C LYS A 197 17.83 -51.59 26.77
N THR A 198 17.40 -51.84 25.54
CA THR A 198 16.23 -52.66 25.25
C THR A 198 16.31 -54.06 25.89
N THR A 199 17.51 -54.64 25.98
CA THR A 199 17.77 -55.91 26.64
C THR A 199 17.60 -55.91 28.17
N GLU A 200 17.66 -54.73 28.77
CA GLU A 200 17.66 -54.54 30.22
C GLU A 200 16.39 -53.91 30.76
N VAL A 201 15.38 -53.67 29.92
CA VAL A 201 14.10 -53.00 30.25
C VAL A 201 13.42 -53.64 31.48
N LYS A 202 13.46 -54.98 31.61
CA LYS A 202 12.85 -55.72 32.74
C LYS A 202 13.42 -55.35 34.12
N LYS A 203 14.59 -54.67 34.16
CA LYS A 203 15.21 -54.22 35.43
C LYS A 203 14.67 -52.90 35.95
N ILE A 204 13.89 -52.20 35.15
CA ILE A 204 13.22 -50.98 35.56
C ILE A 204 11.71 -51.23 35.60
N VAL A 205 11.11 -51.15 36.76
CA VAL A 205 9.65 -51.25 36.92
C VAL A 205 9.07 -49.92 36.50
N GLY A 206 8.25 -49.94 35.44
CA GLY A 206 7.67 -48.71 34.86
C GLY A 206 6.92 -48.95 33.56
N VAL A 207 6.54 -47.86 32.90
CA VAL A 207 5.80 -47.84 31.64
C VAL A 207 6.75 -47.51 30.46
N VAL A 208 6.63 -48.26 29.37
CA VAL A 208 7.40 -48.03 28.15
C VAL A 208 6.71 -46.95 27.26
N HIS A 209 7.43 -45.92 26.91
CA HIS A 209 6.97 -44.82 26.04
C HIS A 209 7.58 -44.86 24.64
N GLY A 210 8.06 -45.98 24.20
CA GLY A 210 8.61 -46.22 22.87
C GLY A 210 10.09 -46.59 22.87
N THR A 211 10.64 -46.92 21.70
CA THR A 211 12.04 -47.28 21.45
C THR A 211 12.68 -46.26 20.49
N SER A 212 14.02 -46.22 20.49
CA SER A 212 14.79 -45.46 19.50
C SER A 212 14.64 -46.10 18.11
N SER A 213 14.91 -45.31 17.06
CA SER A 213 14.88 -45.79 15.67
C SER A 213 15.80 -46.98 15.39
N SER A 214 16.89 -47.09 16.13
CA SER A 214 17.84 -48.21 16.05
C SER A 214 17.40 -49.46 16.85
N GLY A 215 16.34 -49.35 17.66
CA GLY A 215 15.85 -50.44 18.50
C GLY A 215 16.69 -50.78 19.76
N PHE A 216 17.84 -50.13 19.95
CA PHE A 216 18.75 -50.43 21.05
C PHE A 216 18.38 -49.76 22.39
N THR A 217 17.62 -48.67 22.34
CA THR A 217 17.20 -47.88 23.52
C THR A 217 15.68 -47.86 23.64
N THR A 218 15.19 -48.23 24.82
CA THR A 218 13.75 -48.14 25.17
C THR A 218 13.58 -47.05 26.24
N TYR A 219 12.63 -46.15 26.01
CA TYR A 219 12.32 -45.08 26.94
C TYR A 219 11.29 -45.54 27.96
N VAL A 220 11.71 -45.59 29.21
CA VAL A 220 10.91 -46.11 30.33
C VAL A 220 10.62 -45.01 31.32
N GLU A 221 9.33 -44.86 31.69
CA GLU A 221 8.89 -44.05 32.81
C GLU A 221 8.91 -44.91 34.06
N PRO A 222 9.83 -44.65 35.00
CA PRO A 222 9.87 -45.46 36.23
C PRO A 222 8.62 -45.24 37.08
N GLN A 223 8.20 -46.30 37.79
CA GLN A 223 7.03 -46.27 38.68
C GLN A 223 7.11 -45.15 39.72
N SER A 224 8.31 -44.79 40.17
CA SER A 224 8.56 -43.74 41.16
C SER A 224 8.17 -42.32 40.72
N VAL A 225 8.00 -42.10 39.41
CA VAL A 225 7.64 -40.76 38.85
C VAL A 225 6.32 -40.71 38.09
N ILE A 226 5.61 -41.82 37.95
CA ILE A 226 4.34 -41.89 37.22
C ILE A 226 3.33 -40.87 37.78
N GLU A 227 3.13 -40.81 39.09
CA GLU A 227 2.20 -39.87 39.73
C GLU A 227 2.62 -38.41 39.53
N LEU A 228 3.94 -38.14 39.57
CA LEU A 228 4.47 -36.78 39.34
C LEU A 228 4.30 -36.36 37.87
N ASN A 229 4.57 -37.25 36.92
CA ASN A 229 4.32 -36.98 35.53
C ASN A 229 2.81 -36.78 35.24
N ASN A 230 1.92 -37.56 35.87
CA ASN A 230 0.48 -37.34 35.79
C ASN A 230 0.09 -35.96 36.30
N ARG A 231 0.59 -35.59 37.49
CA ARG A 231 0.36 -34.27 38.07
C ARG A 231 0.89 -33.15 37.17
N LEU A 232 2.08 -33.34 36.59
CA LEU A 232 2.67 -32.37 35.67
C LEU A 232 1.77 -32.15 34.41
N THR A 233 1.19 -33.24 33.88
CA THR A 233 0.25 -33.13 32.76
C THR A 233 -0.96 -32.29 33.13
N VAL A 234 -1.60 -32.58 34.27
CA VAL A 234 -2.74 -31.82 34.76
C VAL A 234 -2.39 -30.33 34.95
N LEU A 235 -1.25 -30.04 35.56
CA LEU A 235 -0.78 -28.66 35.78
C LEU A 235 -0.53 -27.93 34.47
N ARG A 236 -0.07 -28.60 33.42
CA ARG A 236 0.10 -28.00 32.08
C ARG A 236 -1.21 -27.72 31.38
N ASP A 237 -2.20 -28.61 31.54
CA ASP A 237 -3.57 -28.37 31.03
C ASP A 237 -4.20 -27.18 31.77
N GLU A 238 -4.04 -27.09 33.09
CA GLU A 238 -4.47 -25.93 33.89
C GLU A 238 -3.77 -24.63 33.44
N GLU A 239 -2.46 -24.68 33.13
CA GLU A 239 -1.71 -23.54 32.61
C GLU A 239 -2.25 -23.07 31.27
N GLU A 240 -2.52 -23.99 30.34
CA GLU A 240 -3.06 -23.67 29.03
C GLU A 240 -4.46 -23.03 29.14
N ASP A 241 -5.32 -23.56 30.01
CA ASP A 241 -6.65 -23.04 30.23
C ASP A 241 -6.63 -21.64 30.87
N GLU A 242 -5.72 -21.42 31.84
CA GLU A 242 -5.56 -20.11 32.46
C GLU A 242 -5.00 -19.08 31.47
N VAL A 243 -4.03 -19.45 30.64
CA VAL A 243 -3.51 -18.58 29.57
C VAL A 243 -4.64 -18.21 28.60
N LYS A 244 -5.48 -19.18 28.19
CA LYS A 244 -6.66 -18.89 27.34
C LYS A 244 -7.63 -17.93 28.03
N ARG A 245 -7.86 -18.09 29.33
CA ARG A 245 -8.73 -17.20 30.11
C ARG A 245 -8.22 -15.77 30.15
N ILE A 246 -6.91 -15.60 30.35
CA ILE A 246 -6.24 -14.29 30.37
C ILE A 246 -6.34 -13.62 28.99
N LEU A 247 -6.00 -14.34 27.91
CA LEU A 247 -6.08 -13.82 26.55
C LEU A 247 -7.52 -13.50 26.13
N LYS A 248 -8.51 -14.30 26.55
CA LYS A 248 -9.92 -14.01 26.31
C LYS A 248 -10.36 -12.71 26.98
N ARG A 249 -9.92 -12.45 28.22
CA ARG A 249 -10.19 -11.19 28.92
C ARG A 249 -9.57 -10.00 28.17
N LEU A 250 -8.35 -10.16 27.68
CA LEU A 250 -7.69 -9.14 26.87
C LEU A 250 -8.45 -8.88 25.57
N SER A 251 -8.93 -9.93 24.90
CA SER A 251 -9.77 -9.83 23.69
C SER A 251 -11.03 -9.02 23.95
N SER A 252 -11.69 -9.24 25.08
CA SER A 252 -12.90 -8.50 25.46
C SER A 252 -12.62 -7.01 25.64
N LEU A 253 -11.49 -6.64 26.26
CA LEU A 253 -11.08 -5.24 26.41
C LEU A 253 -10.83 -4.55 25.04
N VAL A 254 -10.25 -5.27 24.08
CA VAL A 254 -10.07 -4.78 22.70
C VAL A 254 -11.45 -4.61 22.04
N GLY A 255 -12.33 -5.60 22.17
CA GLY A 255 -13.68 -5.58 21.61
C GLY A 255 -14.54 -4.41 22.09
N GLU A 256 -14.47 -4.09 23.39
CA GLU A 256 -15.19 -2.94 23.99
C GLU A 256 -14.78 -1.60 23.35
N GLN A 257 -13.56 -1.49 22.85
CA GLN A 257 -13.03 -0.28 22.24
C GLN A 257 -12.96 -0.35 20.70
N SER A 258 -13.46 -1.41 20.10
CA SER A 258 -13.26 -1.76 18.68
C SER A 258 -13.61 -0.63 17.71
N GLN A 259 -14.72 0.08 17.93
CA GLN A 259 -15.14 1.18 17.05
C GLN A 259 -14.11 2.33 17.02
N ARG A 260 -13.64 2.76 18.20
CA ARG A 260 -12.61 3.82 18.31
C ARG A 260 -11.25 3.34 17.79
N LEU A 261 -10.92 2.07 18.03
CA LEU A 261 -9.69 1.46 17.51
C LEU A 261 -9.69 1.42 15.99
N LEU A 262 -10.80 1.02 15.36
CA LEU A 262 -10.94 1.02 13.90
C LEU A 262 -10.82 2.43 13.31
N GLU A 263 -11.46 3.42 13.93
CA GLU A 263 -11.35 4.82 13.49
C GLU A 263 -9.90 5.33 13.58
N ALA A 264 -9.24 5.08 14.72
CA ALA A 264 -7.86 5.48 14.92
C ALA A 264 -6.89 4.75 13.98
N PHE A 265 -7.10 3.46 13.74
CA PHE A 265 -6.29 2.67 12.81
C PHE A 265 -6.46 3.15 11.37
N ARG A 266 -7.70 3.42 10.92
CA ARG A 266 -7.95 3.99 9.58
C ARG A 266 -7.33 5.38 9.44
N THR A 267 -7.31 6.16 10.51
CA THR A 267 -6.64 7.45 10.52
C THR A 267 -5.11 7.30 10.45
N LEU A 268 -4.54 6.30 11.11
CA LEU A 268 -3.12 5.96 10.99
C LEU A 268 -2.77 5.54 9.55
N ILE A 269 -3.61 4.73 8.89
CA ILE A 269 -3.46 4.38 7.47
C ILE A 269 -3.43 5.65 6.61
N LYS A 270 -4.33 6.61 6.87
CA LYS A 270 -4.35 7.89 6.15
C LYS A 270 -3.08 8.71 6.39
N VAL A 271 -2.55 8.72 7.61
CA VAL A 271 -1.27 9.38 7.93
C VAL A 271 -0.11 8.72 7.20
N ASP A 272 -0.05 7.39 7.17
CA ASP A 272 0.97 6.64 6.43
C ASP A 272 0.87 6.90 4.91
N TYR A 273 -0.33 7.01 4.37
CA TYR A 273 -0.57 7.42 2.98
C TYR A 273 -0.05 8.84 2.71
N LEU A 274 -0.38 9.82 3.57
CA LEU A 274 0.12 11.19 3.43
C LEU A 274 1.65 11.25 3.49
N TYR A 275 2.24 10.48 4.39
CA TYR A 275 3.69 10.33 4.50
C TYR A 275 4.30 9.80 3.19
N ALA A 276 3.70 8.76 2.62
CA ALA A 276 4.11 8.18 1.35
C ALA A 276 3.99 9.20 0.20
N VAL A 277 2.88 9.95 0.11
CA VAL A 277 2.66 11.00 -0.90
C VAL A 277 3.74 12.08 -0.81
N VAL A 278 4.02 12.58 0.39
CA VAL A 278 5.03 13.63 0.59
C VAL A 278 6.43 13.11 0.23
N LYS A 279 6.81 11.93 0.69
CA LYS A 279 8.11 11.32 0.34
C LYS A 279 8.27 11.09 -1.14
N PHE A 280 7.26 10.50 -1.77
CA PHE A 280 7.24 10.25 -3.21
C PHE A 280 7.37 11.54 -4.00
N SER A 281 6.60 12.57 -3.66
CA SER A 281 6.62 13.85 -4.39
C SER A 281 7.93 14.63 -4.21
N LYS A 282 8.62 14.48 -3.08
CA LYS A 282 9.93 15.12 -2.86
C LYS A 282 11.04 14.59 -3.77
N GLU A 283 10.94 13.33 -4.23
CA GLU A 283 11.94 12.76 -5.16
C GLU A 283 11.98 13.47 -6.52
N TYR A 284 10.91 14.14 -6.91
CA TYR A 284 10.83 14.89 -8.17
C TYR A 284 10.45 16.36 -8.00
N GLU A 285 10.58 16.89 -6.78
CA GLU A 285 10.24 18.29 -6.45
C GLU A 285 8.79 18.66 -6.81
N GLY A 286 7.87 17.73 -6.52
CA GLY A 286 6.46 17.84 -6.87
C GLY A 286 5.76 19.04 -6.27
N LYS A 287 4.91 19.69 -7.07
CA LYS A 287 4.07 20.82 -6.66
C LYS A 287 2.63 20.59 -7.03
N PHE A 288 1.71 21.24 -6.32
CA PHE A 288 0.32 21.28 -6.71
C PHE A 288 0.05 22.40 -7.73
N PRO A 289 -0.66 22.10 -8.83
CA PRO A 289 -1.23 23.12 -9.71
C PRO A 289 -2.20 24.04 -8.98
N GLN A 290 -2.28 25.29 -9.41
CA GLN A 290 -3.41 26.15 -9.08
C GLN A 290 -4.67 25.64 -9.81
N ILE A 291 -5.80 25.63 -9.12
CA ILE A 291 -7.08 25.27 -9.74
C ILE A 291 -7.58 26.47 -10.56
N GLY A 292 -7.68 26.32 -11.87
CA GLY A 292 -8.12 27.36 -12.79
C GLY A 292 -8.98 26.83 -13.92
N ASP A 293 -9.23 27.66 -14.92
CA ASP A 293 -10.13 27.35 -16.07
C ASP A 293 -9.36 27.11 -17.37
N TYR A 294 -8.03 26.98 -17.29
CA TYR A 294 -7.15 26.75 -18.43
C TYR A 294 -6.02 25.78 -18.04
N VAL A 295 -5.36 25.23 -19.05
CA VAL A 295 -4.19 24.36 -18.86
C VAL A 295 -2.92 25.17 -19.10
N ASP A 296 -2.08 25.23 -18.10
CA ASP A 296 -0.72 25.79 -18.20
C ASP A 296 0.23 24.96 -17.32
N LEU A 297 1.13 24.24 -17.95
CA LEU A 297 2.15 23.45 -17.29
C LEU A 297 3.50 23.93 -17.78
N SER A 298 4.28 24.55 -16.91
CA SER A 298 5.64 25.01 -17.20
C SER A 298 6.66 24.05 -16.59
N GLY A 299 7.59 23.57 -17.39
CA GLY A 299 8.62 22.64 -16.96
C GLY A 299 8.11 21.29 -16.46
N VAL A 300 6.97 20.79 -16.98
CA VAL A 300 6.40 19.52 -16.55
C VAL A 300 7.23 18.34 -17.08
N ARG A 301 7.46 17.34 -16.23
CA ARG A 301 8.13 16.09 -16.58
C ARG A 301 7.18 14.91 -16.42
N HIS A 302 7.37 13.86 -17.22
CA HIS A 302 6.53 12.66 -17.10
C HIS A 302 6.86 11.90 -15.81
N PRO A 303 5.89 11.71 -14.89
CA PRO A 303 6.15 11.17 -13.54
C PRO A 303 6.91 9.85 -13.52
N LEU A 304 6.55 8.90 -14.39
CA LEU A 304 7.23 7.60 -14.43
C LEU A 304 8.61 7.65 -15.09
N LEU A 305 8.82 8.52 -16.07
CA LEU A 305 10.12 8.59 -16.74
C LEU A 305 11.22 9.10 -15.82
N ILE A 306 10.91 9.93 -14.83
CA ILE A 306 11.87 10.42 -13.84
C ILE A 306 12.54 9.27 -13.08
N PHE A 307 11.81 8.18 -12.82
CA PHE A 307 12.35 7.01 -12.12
C PHE A 307 13.06 6.00 -13.03
N LEU A 308 12.93 6.16 -14.35
CA LEU A 308 13.53 5.26 -15.35
C LEU A 308 14.75 5.84 -16.04
N LYS A 309 14.92 7.17 -16.04
CA LYS A 309 15.97 7.90 -16.76
C LYS A 309 16.52 9.02 -15.88
N GLU A 310 17.84 9.22 -15.93
CA GLU A 310 18.48 10.30 -15.17
C GLU A 310 18.14 11.69 -15.72
N ASP A 311 17.96 11.84 -17.04
CA ASP A 311 17.68 13.12 -17.70
C ASP A 311 16.32 13.09 -18.43
N VAL A 312 15.26 13.50 -17.72
CA VAL A 312 13.95 13.74 -18.35
C VAL A 312 13.82 15.22 -18.70
N VAL A 313 13.74 15.49 -20.00
CA VAL A 313 13.61 16.88 -20.50
C VAL A 313 12.23 17.44 -20.09
N PRO A 314 12.18 18.60 -19.42
CA PRO A 314 10.92 19.25 -19.09
C PRO A 314 10.23 19.81 -20.34
N ILE A 315 8.92 19.81 -20.35
CA ILE A 315 8.08 20.33 -21.43
C ILE A 315 7.11 21.40 -20.93
N ASP A 316 6.77 22.34 -21.80
CA ASP A 316 5.73 23.34 -21.53
C ASP A 316 4.46 22.99 -22.31
N ILE A 317 3.31 22.85 -21.62
CA ILE A 317 2.00 22.61 -22.24
C ILE A 317 1.07 23.76 -21.89
N ARG A 318 0.70 24.58 -22.90
CA ARG A 318 -0.08 25.81 -22.70
C ARG A 318 -1.33 25.84 -23.54
N ILE A 319 -2.50 25.86 -22.89
CA ILE A 319 -3.83 26.00 -23.51
C ILE A 319 -4.57 27.09 -22.72
N LYS A 320 -4.17 28.39 -22.91
CA LYS A 320 -4.68 29.52 -22.10
C LYS A 320 -5.86 30.20 -22.72
N ASP A 321 -5.71 30.67 -23.95
CA ASP A 321 -6.74 31.52 -24.62
C ASP A 321 -7.78 30.69 -25.39
N LYS A 322 -7.53 29.43 -25.52
CA LYS A 322 -8.34 28.45 -26.25
C LYS A 322 -8.51 27.19 -25.41
N ARG A 323 -9.28 26.22 -25.90
CA ARG A 323 -9.50 24.95 -25.18
C ARG A 323 -8.92 23.73 -25.88
N GLY A 324 -8.26 23.92 -27.03
CA GLY A 324 -7.63 22.83 -27.76
C GLY A 324 -6.17 23.11 -28.12
N LEU A 325 -5.32 22.10 -28.05
CA LEU A 325 -3.94 22.07 -28.55
C LEU A 325 -3.83 20.98 -29.60
N LEU A 326 -3.35 21.35 -30.79
CA LEU A 326 -3.01 20.40 -31.84
C LEU A 326 -1.50 20.39 -32.05
N LEU A 327 -0.87 19.29 -31.64
CA LEU A 327 0.58 19.11 -31.73
C LEU A 327 0.94 18.30 -32.99
N THR A 328 1.77 18.87 -33.83
CA THR A 328 2.29 18.22 -35.04
C THR A 328 3.78 17.92 -34.93
N GLY A 329 4.30 17.04 -35.75
CA GLY A 329 5.72 16.68 -35.79
C GLY A 329 5.96 15.20 -36.04
N PRO A 330 7.21 14.75 -36.13
CA PRO A 330 7.54 13.33 -36.33
C PRO A 330 7.13 12.49 -35.10
N ASN A 331 6.92 11.18 -35.28
CA ASN A 331 6.52 10.28 -34.18
C ASN A 331 7.60 10.19 -33.09
N THR A 332 8.85 10.26 -33.46
CA THR A 332 9.99 10.32 -32.55
C THR A 332 10.09 11.63 -31.76
N GLY A 333 9.25 12.63 -32.05
CA GLY A 333 9.31 13.98 -31.44
C GLY A 333 8.76 14.08 -30.00
N GLY A 334 8.31 12.98 -29.38
CA GLY A 334 7.79 12.97 -28.01
C GLY A 334 6.32 13.42 -27.86
N LYS A 335 5.55 13.44 -28.94
CA LYS A 335 4.13 13.85 -28.96
C LYS A 335 3.27 13.03 -28.00
N THR A 336 3.35 11.72 -28.10
CA THR A 336 2.64 10.76 -27.23
C THR A 336 3.03 10.93 -25.75
N VAL A 337 4.31 11.18 -25.49
CA VAL A 337 4.82 11.44 -24.13
C VAL A 337 4.21 12.72 -23.57
N ALA A 338 4.17 13.81 -24.34
CA ALA A 338 3.57 15.08 -23.92
C ALA A 338 2.06 14.91 -23.60
N LEU A 339 1.34 14.18 -24.46
CA LEU A 339 -0.08 13.88 -24.28
C LEU A 339 -0.33 13.04 -23.02
N LYS A 340 0.43 11.95 -22.84
CA LYS A 340 0.38 11.11 -21.61
C LYS A 340 0.74 11.92 -20.38
N THR A 341 1.74 12.81 -20.46
CA THR A 341 2.16 13.66 -19.34
C THR A 341 1.03 14.55 -18.86
N LEU A 342 0.31 15.23 -19.75
CA LEU A 342 -0.85 16.05 -19.36
C LEU A 342 -1.93 15.20 -18.70
N GLY A 343 -2.29 14.07 -19.30
CA GLY A 343 -3.32 13.17 -18.77
C GLY A 343 -2.96 12.62 -17.39
N LEU A 344 -1.75 12.06 -17.25
CA LEU A 344 -1.29 11.47 -15.99
C LEU A 344 -1.14 12.53 -14.88
N CYS A 345 -0.56 13.70 -15.20
CA CYS A 345 -0.42 14.79 -14.23
C CYS A 345 -1.80 15.32 -13.79
N SER A 346 -2.79 15.40 -14.68
CA SER A 346 -4.15 15.75 -14.30
C SER A 346 -4.79 14.72 -13.35
N LEU A 347 -4.58 13.43 -13.58
CA LEU A 347 -5.06 12.35 -12.70
C LEU A 347 -4.40 12.40 -11.33
N LEU A 348 -3.08 12.58 -11.27
CA LEU A 348 -2.32 12.68 -10.02
C LEU A 348 -2.76 13.89 -9.21
N PHE A 349 -2.83 15.07 -9.84
CA PHE A 349 -3.31 16.29 -9.22
C PHE A 349 -4.71 16.08 -8.59
N GLN A 350 -5.64 15.53 -9.34
CA GLN A 350 -6.99 15.25 -8.84
C GLN A 350 -7.05 14.11 -7.81
N SER A 351 -5.97 13.36 -7.65
CA SER A 351 -5.82 12.36 -6.58
C SER A 351 -5.14 12.93 -5.33
N GLY A 352 -4.85 14.24 -5.29
CA GLY A 352 -4.14 14.88 -4.19
C GLY A 352 -2.65 14.50 -4.12
N ILE A 353 -2.05 14.17 -5.27
CA ILE A 353 -0.63 13.85 -5.40
C ILE A 353 0.05 15.00 -6.17
N PRO A 354 1.06 15.67 -5.58
CA PRO A 354 1.83 16.70 -6.27
C PRO A 354 2.45 16.17 -7.57
N ILE A 355 2.58 17.02 -8.59
CA ILE A 355 3.11 16.65 -9.91
C ILE A 355 4.49 17.27 -10.15
N PRO A 356 5.35 16.64 -10.99
CA PRO A 356 6.69 17.15 -11.31
C PRO A 356 6.61 18.34 -12.29
N VAL A 357 6.46 19.53 -11.77
CA VAL A 357 6.26 20.77 -12.55
C VAL A 357 6.91 21.96 -11.85
N GLU A 358 7.36 22.95 -12.61
CA GLU A 358 7.87 24.21 -12.04
C GLU A 358 6.71 25.11 -11.59
N GLU A 359 5.75 25.35 -12.48
CA GLU A 359 4.52 26.07 -12.24
C GLU A 359 3.36 25.47 -13.04
N ALA A 360 2.18 25.42 -12.47
CA ALA A 360 1.02 24.85 -13.14
C ALA A 360 -0.30 25.52 -12.76
N THR A 361 -1.21 25.57 -13.75
CA THR A 361 -2.65 25.80 -13.57
C THR A 361 -3.40 24.72 -14.32
N LEU A 362 -4.33 24.04 -13.65
CA LEU A 362 -5.16 23.00 -14.24
C LEU A 362 -6.62 23.13 -13.84
N PRO A 363 -7.56 22.86 -14.75
CA PRO A 363 -8.96 22.64 -14.41
C PRO A 363 -9.15 21.33 -13.63
N VAL A 364 -10.26 21.24 -12.90
CA VAL A 364 -10.75 19.96 -12.37
C VAL A 364 -11.64 19.31 -13.43
N PHE A 365 -11.12 18.25 -14.05
CA PHE A 365 -11.86 17.51 -15.07
C PHE A 365 -12.80 16.49 -14.42
N GLU A 366 -14.06 16.47 -14.84
CA GLU A 366 -15.00 15.43 -14.44
C GLU A 366 -14.74 14.12 -15.20
N LYS A 367 -14.23 14.23 -16.44
CA LYS A 367 -13.93 13.11 -17.32
C LYS A 367 -12.61 13.35 -18.04
N ILE A 368 -11.83 12.31 -18.16
CA ILE A 368 -10.63 12.28 -19.01
C ILE A 368 -10.76 11.06 -19.90
N PHE A 369 -10.76 11.29 -21.20
CA PHE A 369 -10.80 10.23 -22.22
C PHE A 369 -9.51 10.24 -23.02
N ILE A 370 -9.02 9.06 -23.32
CA ILE A 370 -7.79 8.90 -24.07
C ILE A 370 -7.94 7.88 -25.19
N ASP A 371 -7.43 8.26 -26.35
CA ASP A 371 -7.27 7.38 -27.50
C ASP A 371 -5.81 7.41 -27.96
N ILE A 372 -5.08 6.33 -27.61
CA ILE A 372 -3.68 6.09 -27.98
C ILE A 372 -3.61 4.70 -28.62
N GLY A 373 -2.95 4.60 -29.76
CA GLY A 373 -2.68 3.32 -30.43
C GLY A 373 -1.58 2.54 -29.70
N ASP A 374 -1.76 1.23 -29.59
CA ASP A 374 -0.69 0.31 -29.16
C ASP A 374 0.14 -0.08 -30.39
N GLU A 375 1.35 0.48 -30.54
CA GLU A 375 2.25 0.27 -31.68
C GLU A 375 2.86 -1.14 -31.81
N GLN A 376 2.42 -2.15 -31.06
CA GLN A 376 3.20 -3.40 -30.89
C GLN A 376 2.74 -4.63 -31.68
N SER A 377 1.92 -4.52 -32.74
CA SER A 377 1.70 -5.68 -33.59
C SER A 377 1.52 -5.36 -35.07
N ILE A 378 2.41 -5.93 -35.88
CA ILE A 378 2.44 -5.80 -37.35
C ILE A 378 1.18 -6.43 -38.03
N GLU A 379 0.47 -7.30 -37.35
CA GLU A 379 -0.77 -7.95 -37.86
C GLU A 379 -2.05 -7.12 -37.69
N GLN A 380 -1.99 -5.92 -37.09
CA GLN A 380 -3.16 -5.15 -36.61
C GLN A 380 -3.47 -3.84 -37.38
N SER A 381 -2.87 -3.54 -38.52
CA SER A 381 -3.09 -2.23 -39.17
C SER A 381 -4.56 -1.93 -39.58
N LEU A 382 -5.36 -2.91 -39.92
CA LEU A 382 -6.81 -2.77 -40.17
C LEU A 382 -7.65 -2.85 -38.88
N SER A 383 -7.12 -3.50 -37.83
CA SER A 383 -7.77 -3.60 -36.52
C SER A 383 -7.58 -2.33 -35.68
N THR A 384 -6.46 -1.59 -35.88
CA THR A 384 -6.16 -0.35 -35.14
C THR A 384 -7.13 0.77 -35.43
N PHE A 385 -7.43 1.09 -36.71
CA PHE A 385 -8.40 2.13 -37.05
C PHE A 385 -9.80 1.83 -36.48
N SER A 386 -10.27 0.58 -36.65
CA SER A 386 -11.57 0.18 -36.10
C SER A 386 -11.60 0.25 -34.57
N SER A 387 -10.51 -0.08 -33.89
CA SER A 387 -10.44 0.01 -32.42
C SER A 387 -10.43 1.47 -31.93
N HIS A 388 -9.72 2.36 -32.63
CA HIS A 388 -9.76 3.82 -32.38
C HIS A 388 -11.19 4.36 -32.54
N MET A 389 -11.86 4.03 -33.65
CA MET A 389 -13.22 4.50 -33.90
C MET A 389 -14.22 3.96 -32.89
N THR A 390 -14.11 2.71 -32.51
CA THR A 390 -14.95 2.14 -31.44
C THR A 390 -14.71 2.83 -30.11
N ASN A 391 -13.46 3.06 -29.72
CA ASN A 391 -13.14 3.77 -28.49
C ASN A 391 -13.70 5.20 -28.50
N ILE A 392 -13.54 5.93 -29.62
CA ILE A 392 -14.04 7.29 -29.78
C ILE A 392 -15.58 7.29 -29.74
N ALA A 393 -16.24 6.38 -30.44
CA ALA A 393 -17.69 6.26 -30.43
C ALA A 393 -18.27 6.00 -29.03
N ASP A 394 -17.58 5.23 -28.20
CA ASP A 394 -17.98 4.94 -26.82
C ASP A 394 -17.97 6.18 -25.91
N PHE A 395 -17.06 7.12 -26.10
CA PHE A 395 -16.99 8.29 -25.22
C PHE A 395 -17.60 9.57 -25.78
N ILE A 396 -17.80 9.68 -27.09
CA ILE A 396 -18.41 10.84 -27.72
C ILE A 396 -19.73 11.31 -27.04
N PRO A 397 -20.68 10.41 -26.69
CA PRO A 397 -21.92 10.82 -26.04
C PRO A 397 -21.72 11.37 -24.61
N LEU A 398 -20.58 11.14 -24.03
CA LEU A 398 -20.29 11.50 -22.64
C LEU A 398 -19.54 12.83 -22.51
N ILE A 399 -19.17 13.48 -23.63
CA ILE A 399 -18.35 14.68 -23.67
C ILE A 399 -19.15 15.91 -23.30
N ASP A 400 -18.54 16.75 -22.45
CA ASP A 400 -19.04 18.08 -22.07
C ASP A 400 -17.86 19.05 -21.83
N GLU A 401 -18.18 20.27 -21.37
CA GLU A 401 -17.19 21.34 -21.16
C GLU A 401 -16.16 21.08 -20.03
N LYS A 402 -16.41 20.07 -19.17
CA LYS A 402 -15.50 19.63 -18.08
C LYS A 402 -14.72 18.36 -18.45
N THR A 403 -14.73 17.99 -19.71
CA THR A 403 -14.05 16.81 -20.24
C THR A 403 -12.70 17.19 -20.83
N LEU A 404 -11.65 16.42 -20.52
CA LEU A 404 -10.37 16.42 -21.23
C LEU A 404 -10.34 15.24 -22.20
N VAL A 405 -10.09 15.51 -23.47
CA VAL A 405 -9.96 14.50 -24.54
C VAL A 405 -8.53 14.50 -25.06
N LEU A 406 -7.89 13.35 -24.99
CA LEU A 406 -6.51 13.12 -25.41
C LEU A 406 -6.52 12.18 -26.62
N LEU A 407 -6.09 12.68 -27.78
CA LEU A 407 -6.12 11.94 -29.05
C LEU A 407 -4.71 11.86 -29.64
N ASP A 408 -4.17 10.67 -29.75
CA ASP A 408 -2.88 10.46 -30.41
C ASP A 408 -3.08 10.03 -31.85
N GLU A 409 -2.21 10.53 -32.74
CA GLU A 409 -2.20 10.23 -34.19
C GLU A 409 -3.56 10.38 -34.88
N LEU A 410 -4.27 11.47 -34.59
CA LEU A 410 -5.60 11.74 -35.14
C LEU A 410 -5.62 11.64 -36.67
N GLY A 411 -6.49 10.77 -37.20
CA GLY A 411 -6.66 10.49 -38.61
C GLY A 411 -5.77 9.40 -39.18
N ALA A 412 -4.91 8.78 -38.38
CA ALA A 412 -4.06 7.67 -38.81
C ALA A 412 -4.83 6.36 -38.99
N GLY A 413 -4.25 5.43 -39.75
CA GLY A 413 -4.77 4.06 -39.91
C GLY A 413 -5.82 3.86 -41.04
N THR A 414 -6.11 4.89 -41.83
CA THR A 414 -6.99 4.84 -43.02
C THR A 414 -6.41 5.68 -44.16
N ASP A 415 -7.17 5.80 -45.27
CA ASP A 415 -6.79 6.69 -46.34
C ASP A 415 -6.56 8.11 -45.81
N PRO A 416 -5.46 8.80 -46.20
CA PRO A 416 -5.10 10.13 -45.68
C PRO A 416 -6.17 11.22 -45.88
N VAL A 417 -6.98 11.14 -46.94
CA VAL A 417 -8.04 12.10 -47.21
C VAL A 417 -9.22 11.83 -46.29
N GLU A 418 -9.65 10.57 -46.20
CA GLU A 418 -10.75 10.16 -45.33
C GLU A 418 -10.41 10.36 -43.84
N GLY A 419 -9.20 9.97 -43.42
CA GLY A 419 -8.70 10.14 -42.05
C GLY A 419 -8.64 11.61 -41.65
N SER A 420 -8.18 12.49 -42.57
CA SER A 420 -8.16 13.93 -42.33
C SER A 420 -9.55 14.52 -42.21
N ALA A 421 -10.49 14.12 -43.08
CA ALA A 421 -11.88 14.60 -43.04
C ALA A 421 -12.56 14.18 -41.72
N LEU A 422 -12.41 12.94 -41.32
CA LEU A 422 -12.94 12.41 -40.04
C LEU A 422 -12.32 13.12 -38.84
N GLY A 423 -11.00 13.32 -38.86
CA GLY A 423 -10.29 14.01 -37.78
C GLY A 423 -10.79 15.44 -37.61
N ILE A 424 -11.01 16.18 -38.72
CA ILE A 424 -11.57 17.55 -38.68
C ILE A 424 -13.01 17.53 -38.16
N ALA A 425 -13.85 16.60 -38.60
CA ALA A 425 -15.22 16.47 -38.12
C ALA A 425 -15.28 16.18 -36.61
N LEU A 426 -14.38 15.34 -36.10
CA LEU A 426 -14.26 15.05 -34.66
C LEU A 426 -13.82 16.32 -33.91
N LEU A 427 -12.83 17.07 -34.40
CA LEU A 427 -12.38 18.29 -33.77
C LEU A 427 -13.49 19.35 -33.71
N GLU A 428 -14.32 19.51 -34.78
CA GLU A 428 -15.49 20.41 -34.77
C GLU A 428 -16.50 19.96 -33.71
N TYR A 429 -16.80 18.68 -33.62
CA TYR A 429 -17.71 18.16 -32.60
C TYR A 429 -17.21 18.45 -31.19
N LEU A 430 -15.91 18.22 -30.92
CA LEU A 430 -15.30 18.52 -29.63
C LEU A 430 -15.34 20.00 -29.28
N LYS A 431 -15.19 20.89 -30.28
CA LYS A 431 -15.36 22.34 -30.16
C LYS A 431 -16.80 22.70 -29.79
N GLU A 432 -17.80 22.12 -30.45
CA GLU A 432 -19.22 22.33 -30.11
C GLU A 432 -19.53 21.94 -28.65
N LYS A 433 -18.92 20.85 -28.16
CA LYS A 433 -19.04 20.40 -26.77
C LYS A 433 -18.21 21.23 -25.77
N ARG A 434 -17.38 22.15 -26.24
CA ARG A 434 -16.48 22.99 -25.45
C ARG A 434 -15.49 22.18 -24.60
N ALA A 435 -15.15 20.98 -25.03
CA ALA A 435 -14.21 20.09 -24.32
C ALA A 435 -12.77 20.63 -24.38
N PHE A 436 -11.98 20.32 -23.37
CA PHE A 436 -10.53 20.47 -23.47
C PHE A 436 -9.96 19.36 -24.35
N VAL A 437 -9.12 19.73 -25.33
CA VAL A 437 -8.58 18.77 -26.30
C VAL A 437 -7.07 18.91 -26.39
N PHE A 438 -6.37 17.79 -26.28
CA PHE A 438 -4.99 17.72 -26.72
C PHE A 438 -4.90 16.59 -27.76
N ALA A 439 -4.67 16.96 -29.00
CA ALA A 439 -4.57 16.01 -30.10
C ALA A 439 -3.21 16.11 -30.77
N THR A 440 -2.71 14.97 -31.24
CA THR A 440 -1.53 14.90 -32.09
C THR A 440 -1.90 14.42 -33.49
N THR A 441 -1.19 14.86 -34.50
CA THR A 441 -1.39 14.41 -35.88
C THR A 441 -0.16 14.66 -36.73
N HIS A 442 -0.04 13.91 -37.81
CA HIS A 442 0.92 14.13 -38.89
C HIS A 442 0.24 14.60 -40.18
N HIS A 443 -1.11 14.66 -40.22
CA HIS A 443 -1.88 15.06 -41.39
C HIS A 443 -1.91 16.58 -41.62
N THR A 444 -1.42 17.02 -42.78
CA THR A 444 -1.39 18.44 -43.17
C THR A 444 -2.76 19.11 -43.17
N PRO A 445 -3.84 18.50 -43.68
CA PRO A 445 -5.16 19.13 -43.66
C PRO A 445 -5.67 19.46 -42.25
N ILE A 446 -5.46 18.59 -41.29
CA ILE A 446 -5.82 18.81 -39.88
C ILE A 446 -5.01 19.97 -39.28
N LYS A 447 -3.71 20.06 -39.62
CA LYS A 447 -2.86 21.20 -39.20
C LYS A 447 -3.39 22.54 -39.80
N VAL A 448 -3.76 22.57 -41.07
CA VAL A 448 -4.31 23.76 -41.73
C VAL A 448 -5.64 24.17 -41.06
N TYR A 449 -6.49 23.22 -40.75
CA TYR A 449 -7.72 23.47 -40.00
C TYR A 449 -7.44 24.15 -38.66
N ALA A 450 -6.46 23.63 -37.85
CA ALA A 450 -6.11 24.22 -36.56
C ALA A 450 -5.57 25.67 -36.68
N LEU A 451 -4.82 25.97 -37.74
CA LEU A 451 -4.31 27.33 -38.02
C LEU A 451 -5.43 28.33 -38.24
N SER A 452 -6.55 27.91 -38.85
CA SER A 452 -7.72 28.75 -39.09
C SER A 452 -8.73 28.78 -37.95
N SER A 453 -8.59 27.86 -36.97
CA SER A 453 -9.54 27.70 -35.87
C SER A 453 -9.35 28.77 -34.79
N ASP A 454 -10.44 29.25 -34.26
CA ASP A 454 -10.51 30.09 -33.05
C ASP A 454 -10.44 29.28 -31.76
N TYR A 455 -10.56 27.96 -31.83
CA TYR A 455 -10.63 27.04 -30.71
C TYR A 455 -9.32 26.27 -30.43
N TYR A 456 -8.56 25.93 -31.48
CA TYR A 456 -7.34 25.14 -31.40
C TYR A 456 -6.08 25.98 -31.51
N ILE A 457 -5.09 25.67 -30.67
CA ILE A 457 -3.75 26.25 -30.76
C ILE A 457 -2.89 25.26 -31.59
N PRO A 458 -2.40 25.64 -32.76
CA PRO A 458 -1.48 24.83 -33.52
C PRO A 458 -0.07 24.93 -32.90
N ALA A 459 0.58 23.77 -32.69
CA ALA A 459 1.92 23.67 -32.17
C ALA A 459 2.73 22.59 -32.90
N SER A 460 4.04 22.65 -32.78
CA SER A 460 4.96 21.68 -33.38
C SER A 460 5.98 21.17 -32.37
N ALA A 461 6.17 19.85 -32.31
CA ALA A 461 7.25 19.24 -31.54
C ALA A 461 8.59 19.44 -32.30
N LEU A 462 9.59 19.96 -31.58
CA LEU A 462 10.93 20.15 -32.14
C LEU A 462 11.68 18.83 -32.21
N PHE A 463 12.36 18.67 -33.33
CA PHE A 463 13.23 17.55 -33.59
C PHE A 463 14.56 18.09 -34.15
N ASP A 464 15.66 17.66 -33.55
CA ASP A 464 16.99 18.00 -34.05
C ASP A 464 17.33 17.12 -35.26
N LYS A 465 17.46 17.76 -36.41
CA LYS A 465 17.76 17.08 -37.66
C LYS A 465 19.22 16.61 -37.77
N GLU A 466 20.13 17.21 -37.02
CA GLU A 466 21.56 16.85 -37.04
C GLU A 466 21.83 15.64 -36.12
N SER A 467 21.36 15.68 -34.90
CA SER A 467 21.51 14.57 -33.94
C SER A 467 20.49 13.47 -34.11
N LEU A 468 19.46 13.66 -34.94
CA LEU A 468 18.27 12.78 -35.09
C LEU A 468 17.61 12.46 -33.75
N ARG A 469 17.55 13.43 -32.82
CA ARG A 469 16.98 13.26 -31.50
C ARG A 469 15.83 14.23 -31.25
N PRO A 470 14.78 13.81 -30.52
CA PRO A 470 13.73 14.73 -30.08
C PRO A 470 14.31 15.76 -29.10
N LEU A 471 13.96 17.01 -29.29
CA LEU A 471 14.30 18.07 -28.33
C LEU A 471 13.28 18.21 -27.21
N TYR A 472 12.16 17.50 -27.28
CA TYR A 472 11.02 17.55 -26.34
C TYR A 472 10.50 18.98 -26.05
N LYS A 473 10.70 19.88 -27.00
CA LYS A 473 10.20 21.27 -26.92
C LYS A 473 9.00 21.44 -27.83
N ILE A 474 7.98 22.14 -27.34
CA ILE A 474 6.77 22.50 -28.10
C ILE A 474 6.90 23.96 -28.53
N ILE A 475 6.85 24.22 -29.84
CA ILE A 475 6.76 25.57 -30.39
C ILE A 475 5.32 25.84 -30.73
N TYR A 476 4.78 26.92 -30.17
CA TYR A 476 3.48 27.46 -30.45
C TYR A 476 3.56 28.35 -31.68
N SER A 477 2.77 28.05 -32.71
CA SER A 477 2.70 28.91 -33.90
C SER A 477 2.03 30.22 -33.53
N LEU A 478 2.78 31.29 -33.48
CA LEU A 478 2.23 32.64 -33.41
C LEU A 478 1.38 32.86 -34.68
N LYS A 479 0.13 33.28 -34.54
CA LYS A 479 -0.60 33.87 -35.69
C LYS A 479 0.25 35.06 -36.17
N CYS A 480 0.72 35.04 -37.41
CA CYS A 480 1.09 36.29 -38.08
C CYS A 480 -0.16 37.18 -38.02
N GLN A 481 -0.08 38.30 -37.28
CA GLN A 481 -1.04 39.36 -37.33
C GLN A 481 -1.02 39.97 -38.70
#